data_1bcc5afb6edc8dfba03228e330701bf6
#
_entry.id   1bcc5afb6edc8dfba03228e330701bf6
#
_cell.length_a   1.000
_cell.length_b   1.000
_cell.length_c   1.000
_cell.angle_alpha   90.00
_cell.angle_beta   90.00
_cell.angle_gamma   90.00
#
_symmetry.space_group_name_H-M   'P 1'
#
loop_
_entity.id
_entity.type
_entity.pdbx_description
1 polymer ?
#
loop_
_entity_poly.entity_id
_entity_poly.type
_entity_poly.pdbx_seq_one_letter_code
_entity_poly.pdbx_strand_id
1 'polypeptide(L)'
;MISVKIMTKTVIDLLDEKVIEFNSRIDDEPKFSKMIEGKNRTICISVTDEGNFFTKLDNMRIEDFVSTENTEADLVVTANAKTFIGLISKEISPIKAYMSGDLKVKASLTDMLLLKKLF
;
A
#
# COMPACT_ATOMS: atom_id res chain seq x y z
N MET A 1 2.60 -24.28 -20.57
CA MET A 1 3.66 -23.80 -19.79
C MET A 1 3.24 -22.97 -18.67
N ILE A 2 3.43 -23.52 -17.56
CA ILE A 2 2.95 -22.95 -16.33
C ILE A 2 3.95 -22.03 -15.68
N SER A 3 5.21 -22.28 -15.96
CA SER A 3 6.30 -21.58 -15.30
C SER A 3 6.27 -20.08 -15.48
N VAL A 4 5.77 -19.57 -16.58
CA VAL A 4 5.72 -18.14 -16.84
C VAL A 4 4.79 -17.44 -15.84
N LYS A 5 3.67 -18.05 -15.54
CA LYS A 5 2.72 -17.49 -14.58
C LYS A 5 3.28 -17.44 -13.17
N ILE A 6 4.04 -18.45 -12.80
CA ILE A 6 4.62 -18.54 -11.46
C ILE A 6 5.63 -17.43 -11.22
N MET A 7 6.28 -16.97 -12.28
CA MET A 7 7.31 -15.93 -12.19
C MET A 7 6.74 -14.51 -12.09
N THR A 8 5.44 -14.34 -12.32
CA THR A 8 4.82 -13.01 -12.32
C THR A 8 4.06 -12.78 -11.01
N LYS A 9 4.46 -11.73 -10.28
CA LYS A 9 3.75 -11.29 -9.10
C LYS A 9 2.76 -10.20 -9.46
N THR A 10 1.55 -10.30 -8.94
CA THR A 10 0.53 -9.28 -9.10
C THR A 10 0.66 -8.24 -7.98
N VAL A 11 -0.07 -7.13 -8.11
CA VAL A 11 -0.05 -6.10 -7.07
C VAL A 11 -0.53 -6.66 -5.74
N ILE A 12 -1.58 -7.50 -5.74
CA ILE A 12 -2.09 -8.07 -4.48
C ILE A 12 -1.04 -8.96 -3.81
N ASP A 13 -0.26 -9.71 -4.57
CA ASP A 13 0.82 -10.53 -4.01
C ASP A 13 1.86 -9.67 -3.31
N LEU A 14 2.22 -8.54 -3.92
CA LEU A 14 3.19 -7.61 -3.36
C LEU A 14 2.62 -6.89 -2.14
N LEU A 15 1.32 -6.56 -2.16
CA LEU A 15 0.66 -5.96 -1.01
C LEU A 15 0.64 -6.93 0.18
N ASP A 16 0.41 -8.21 -0.07
CA ASP A 16 0.42 -9.24 0.98
C ASP A 16 1.81 -9.30 1.64
N GLU A 17 2.87 -9.20 0.85
CA GLU A 17 4.23 -9.14 1.39
C GLU A 17 4.44 -7.88 2.22
N LYS A 18 3.90 -6.76 1.79
CA LYS A 18 3.99 -5.49 2.53
C LYS A 18 3.25 -5.52 3.85
N VAL A 19 2.14 -6.22 3.93
CA VAL A 19 1.40 -6.40 5.19
C VAL A 19 2.27 -7.12 6.21
N ILE A 20 2.92 -8.20 5.79
CA ILE A 20 3.81 -8.96 6.66
C ILE A 20 4.97 -8.10 7.15
N GLU A 21 5.60 -7.38 6.23
CA GLU A 21 6.72 -6.49 6.54
C GLU A 21 6.31 -5.38 7.50
N PHE A 22 5.17 -4.74 7.24
CA PHE A 22 4.65 -3.65 8.07
C PHE A 22 4.38 -4.13 9.50
N ASN A 23 3.67 -5.23 9.65
CA ASN A 23 3.37 -5.79 10.97
C ASN A 23 4.63 -6.24 11.72
N SER A 24 5.60 -6.78 10.99
CA SER A 24 6.89 -7.16 11.57
C SER A 24 7.63 -5.93 12.11
N ARG A 25 7.59 -4.81 11.40
CA ARG A 25 8.22 -3.57 11.84
C ARG A 25 7.55 -2.99 13.08
N ILE A 26 6.24 -3.17 13.21
CA ILE A 26 5.54 -2.76 14.44
C ILE A 26 6.11 -3.51 15.64
N ASP A 27 6.36 -4.80 15.47
CA ASP A 27 6.87 -5.64 16.56
C ASP A 27 8.34 -5.34 16.88
N ASP A 28 9.15 -5.02 15.88
CA ASP A 28 10.60 -4.94 16.01
C ASP A 28 11.18 -3.54 16.14
N GLU A 29 10.45 -2.50 15.69
CA GLU A 29 10.95 -1.13 15.66
C GLU A 29 10.13 -0.22 16.56
N PRO A 30 10.61 0.10 17.77
CA PRO A 30 9.86 0.93 18.72
C PRO A 30 9.45 2.30 18.19
N LYS A 31 10.30 2.93 17.38
CA LYS A 31 10.00 4.24 16.80
C LYS A 31 8.83 4.14 15.81
N PHE A 32 8.81 3.07 15.04
CA PHE A 32 7.73 2.84 14.08
C PHE A 32 6.43 2.54 14.80
N SER A 33 6.47 1.67 15.79
CA SER A 33 5.28 1.32 16.56
C SER A 33 4.70 2.54 17.28
N LYS A 34 5.56 3.42 17.81
CA LYS A 34 5.12 4.64 18.47
C LYS A 34 4.45 5.60 17.47
N MET A 35 4.95 5.66 16.24
CA MET A 35 4.38 6.52 15.21
C MET A 35 2.94 6.14 14.86
N ILE A 36 2.64 4.84 14.88
CA ILE A 36 1.30 4.35 14.51
C ILE A 36 0.39 4.09 15.72
N GLU A 37 0.90 4.26 16.94
CA GLU A 37 0.12 4.05 18.15
C GLU A 37 -1.14 4.92 18.15
N GLY A 38 -2.28 4.28 18.42
CA GLY A 38 -3.56 4.98 18.47
C GLY A 38 -4.15 5.35 17.10
N LYS A 39 -3.48 5.05 16.01
CA LYS A 39 -4.01 5.37 14.69
C LYS A 39 -5.01 4.31 14.22
N ASN A 40 -6.14 4.78 13.74
CA ASN A 40 -7.15 3.97 13.05
C ASN A 40 -7.33 4.58 11.67
N ARG A 41 -7.00 3.84 10.63
CA ARG A 41 -7.10 4.33 9.25
C ARG A 41 -7.55 3.24 8.31
N THR A 42 -8.39 3.61 7.38
CA THR A 42 -8.75 2.74 6.26
C THR A 42 -7.90 3.13 5.06
N ILE A 43 -7.44 2.16 4.31
CA ILE A 43 -6.53 2.35 3.17
C ILE A 43 -7.11 1.62 1.96
N CYS A 44 -7.24 2.34 0.85
CA CYS A 44 -7.64 1.75 -0.41
C CYS A 44 -6.52 1.92 -1.43
N ILE A 45 -6.08 0.80 -1.99
CA ILE A 45 -5.14 0.78 -3.10
C ILE A 45 -5.96 0.52 -4.36
N SER A 46 -6.13 1.55 -5.17
CA SER A 46 -6.93 1.50 -6.38
C SER A 46 -6.02 1.28 -7.59
N VAL A 47 -6.03 0.07 -8.12
CA VAL A 47 -5.22 -0.31 -9.28
C VAL A 47 -6.09 -0.22 -10.52
N THR A 48 -5.86 0.80 -11.35
CA THR A 48 -6.78 1.15 -12.44
C THR A 48 -7.04 0.01 -13.43
N ASP A 49 -6.12 -0.91 -13.57
CA ASP A 49 -6.22 -2.03 -14.51
C ASP A 49 -6.37 -3.40 -13.82
N GLU A 50 -6.50 -3.44 -12.50
CA GLU A 50 -6.67 -4.72 -11.79
C GLU A 50 -7.81 -4.72 -10.78
N GLY A 51 -8.14 -3.57 -10.21
CA GLY A 51 -9.20 -3.47 -9.22
C GLY A 51 -8.75 -2.76 -7.95
N ASN A 52 -9.66 -2.72 -6.99
CA ASN A 52 -9.42 -1.99 -5.73
C ASN A 52 -9.21 -2.97 -4.59
N PHE A 53 -8.26 -2.64 -3.72
CA PHE A 53 -7.91 -3.47 -2.58
C PHE A 53 -7.97 -2.61 -1.33
N PHE A 54 -8.57 -3.13 -0.28
CA PHE A 54 -8.85 -2.42 0.95
C PHE A 54 -8.18 -3.09 2.13
N THR A 55 -7.61 -2.31 3.01
CA THR A 55 -7.15 -2.78 4.31
C THR A 55 -7.44 -1.74 5.39
N LYS A 56 -7.18 -2.12 6.61
CA LYS A 56 -7.43 -1.30 7.78
C LYS A 56 -6.25 -1.41 8.73
N LEU A 57 -5.77 -0.26 9.18
CA LEU A 57 -4.82 -0.16 10.27
C LEU A 57 -5.63 0.10 11.54
N ASP A 58 -5.60 -0.83 12.47
CA ASP A 58 -6.34 -0.73 13.72
C ASP A 58 -5.63 -1.55 14.79
N ASN A 59 -5.65 -1.04 16.00
CA ASN A 59 -5.09 -1.75 17.15
C ASN A 59 -3.66 -2.24 16.92
N MET A 60 -2.82 -1.39 16.34
CA MET A 60 -1.40 -1.68 16.11
C MET A 60 -1.15 -2.82 15.12
N ARG A 61 -2.08 -3.03 14.18
CA ARG A 61 -1.92 -4.05 13.12
C ARG A 61 -2.57 -3.56 11.83
N ILE A 62 -1.97 -3.95 10.73
CA ILE A 62 -2.60 -3.79 9.43
C ILE A 62 -3.17 -5.15 9.00
N GLU A 63 -4.40 -5.14 8.51
CA GLU A 63 -5.08 -6.35 8.05
C GLU A 63 -4.65 -6.70 6.63
N ASP A 64 -4.94 -7.91 6.21
CA ASP A 64 -4.71 -8.31 4.83
C ASP A 64 -5.58 -7.48 3.89
N PHE A 65 -5.05 -7.17 2.72
CA PHE A 65 -5.83 -6.49 1.70
C PHE A 65 -6.90 -7.40 1.13
N VAL A 66 -8.11 -6.87 0.95
CA VAL A 66 -9.22 -7.60 0.34
C VAL A 66 -9.77 -6.81 -0.83
N SER A 67 -10.26 -7.50 -1.84
CA SER A 67 -10.93 -6.86 -2.97
C SER A 67 -12.16 -6.11 -2.52
N THR A 68 -12.38 -4.93 -3.08
CA THR A 68 -13.54 -4.11 -2.76
C THR A 68 -14.01 -3.34 -3.98
N GLU A 69 -15.30 -3.01 -4.00
CA GLU A 69 -15.84 -2.09 -5.00
C GLU A 69 -15.96 -0.68 -4.43
N ASN A 70 -15.86 -0.55 -3.11
CA ASN A 70 -15.91 0.74 -2.45
C ASN A 70 -14.52 1.33 -2.32
N THR A 71 -14.32 2.52 -2.89
CA THR A 71 -13.03 3.21 -2.85
C THR A 71 -12.98 4.30 -1.79
N GLU A 72 -13.98 4.40 -0.94
CA GLU A 72 -13.96 5.37 0.16
C GLU A 72 -13.08 4.86 1.29
N ALA A 73 -12.07 5.64 1.64
CA ALA A 73 -11.12 5.31 2.70
C ALA A 73 -10.44 6.59 3.16
N ASP A 74 -9.80 6.53 4.31
CA ASP A 74 -9.02 7.67 4.82
C ASP A 74 -7.84 7.98 3.91
N LEU A 75 -7.22 6.94 3.38
CA LEU A 75 -6.12 7.05 2.42
C LEU A 75 -6.51 6.29 1.16
N VAL A 76 -6.39 6.95 0.02
CA VAL A 76 -6.64 6.32 -1.28
C VAL A 76 -5.43 6.56 -2.16
N VAL A 77 -4.85 5.50 -2.67
CA VAL A 77 -3.70 5.57 -3.58
C VAL A 77 -4.12 4.94 -4.90
N THR A 78 -3.99 5.68 -5.98
CA THR A 78 -4.44 5.26 -7.30
C THR A 78 -3.28 5.27 -8.29
N ALA A 79 -3.08 4.18 -8.98
CA ALA A 79 -2.12 4.05 -10.07
C ALA A 79 -2.43 2.77 -10.85
N ASN A 80 -1.75 2.57 -11.97
CA ASN A 80 -1.88 1.29 -12.67
C ASN A 80 -0.94 0.25 -12.04
N ALA A 81 -1.11 -1.01 -12.41
CA ALA A 81 -0.33 -2.12 -11.84
C ALA A 81 1.17 -1.93 -12.04
N LYS A 82 1.58 -1.51 -13.22
CA LYS A 82 2.99 -1.30 -13.55
C LYS A 82 3.63 -0.27 -12.62
N THR A 83 2.93 0.83 -12.36
CA THR A 83 3.42 1.88 -11.46
C THR A 83 3.52 1.36 -10.03
N PHE A 84 2.50 0.63 -9.54
CA PHE A 84 2.57 0.06 -8.19
C PHE A 84 3.72 -0.92 -8.05
N ILE A 85 3.90 -1.79 -9.01
CA ILE A 85 5.00 -2.76 -8.98
C ILE A 85 6.34 -2.03 -8.92
N GLY A 86 6.50 -1.00 -9.76
CA GLY A 86 7.72 -0.19 -9.76
C GLY A 86 7.96 0.56 -8.45
N LEU A 87 6.89 1.06 -7.83
CA LEU A 87 6.99 1.72 -6.53
C LEU A 87 7.40 0.75 -5.43
N ILE A 88 6.80 -0.42 -5.40
CA ILE A 88 7.09 -1.43 -4.38
C ILE A 88 8.49 -1.99 -4.54
N SER A 89 8.93 -2.21 -5.77
CA SER A 89 10.30 -2.69 -6.07
C SER A 89 11.36 -1.60 -5.98
N LYS A 90 10.91 -0.35 -5.75
CA LYS A 90 11.77 0.84 -5.64
C LYS A 90 12.47 1.24 -6.95
N GLU A 91 11.95 0.78 -8.07
CA GLU A 91 12.42 1.18 -9.41
C GLU A 91 11.82 2.51 -9.84
N ILE A 92 10.65 2.87 -9.30
CA ILE A 92 9.97 4.13 -9.58
C ILE A 92 9.98 4.98 -8.32
N SER A 93 10.36 6.26 -8.46
CA SER A 93 10.31 7.23 -7.36
C SER A 93 8.86 7.66 -7.10
N PRO A 94 8.37 7.56 -5.85
CA PRO A 94 7.02 8.00 -5.51
C PRO A 94 6.79 9.48 -5.83
N ILE A 95 7.78 10.32 -5.56
CA ILE A 95 7.68 11.77 -5.80
C ILE A 95 7.53 12.04 -7.28
N LYS A 96 8.36 11.40 -8.11
CA LYS A 96 8.28 11.59 -9.56
C LYS A 96 6.97 11.07 -10.14
N ALA A 97 6.49 9.93 -9.68
CA ALA A 97 5.23 9.36 -10.11
C ALA A 97 4.06 10.28 -9.73
N TYR A 98 4.10 10.85 -8.52
CA TYR A 98 3.09 11.78 -8.06
C TYR A 98 3.08 13.05 -8.91
N MET A 99 4.26 13.62 -9.18
CA MET A 99 4.37 14.84 -9.96
C MET A 99 3.98 14.66 -11.43
N SER A 100 4.23 13.49 -11.98
CA SER A 100 3.85 13.19 -13.37
C SER A 100 2.36 12.84 -13.53
N GLY A 101 1.66 12.60 -12.43
CA GLY A 101 0.26 12.21 -12.45
C GLY A 101 0.03 10.70 -12.56
N ASP A 102 1.09 9.91 -12.59
CA ASP A 102 0.99 8.44 -12.64
C ASP A 102 0.53 7.87 -11.31
N LEU A 103 0.81 8.58 -10.22
CA LEU A 103 0.39 8.22 -8.88
C LEU A 103 -0.51 9.31 -8.32
N LYS A 104 -1.70 8.95 -7.88
CA LYS A 104 -2.63 9.88 -7.23
C LYS A 104 -2.81 9.44 -5.79
N VAL A 105 -2.73 10.40 -4.88
CA VAL A 105 -2.86 10.13 -3.45
C VAL A 105 -3.89 11.07 -2.85
N LYS A 106 -4.85 10.49 -2.15
CA LYS A 106 -5.83 11.24 -1.36
C LYS A 106 -5.60 10.87 0.10
N ALA A 107 -5.01 11.79 0.85
CA ALA A 107 -4.69 11.58 2.27
C ALA A 107 -4.34 12.93 2.90
N SER A 108 -4.44 13.01 4.23
CA SER A 108 -3.93 14.17 4.95
C SER A 108 -2.40 14.14 4.92
N LEU A 109 -1.76 15.28 5.22
CA LEU A 109 -0.30 15.35 5.26
C LEU A 109 0.28 14.35 6.27
N THR A 110 -0.37 14.24 7.42
CA THR A 110 0.06 13.29 8.46
C THR A 110 -0.03 11.84 7.97
N ASP A 111 -1.11 11.53 7.25
CA ASP A 111 -1.33 10.19 6.74
C ASP A 111 -0.41 9.85 5.57
N MET A 112 0.09 10.85 4.85
CA MET A 112 1.08 10.61 3.79
C MET A 112 2.37 10.03 4.34
N LEU A 113 2.73 10.38 5.59
CA LEU A 113 3.89 9.77 6.26
C LEU A 113 3.67 8.27 6.49
N LEU A 114 2.43 7.89 6.80
CA LEU A 114 2.07 6.49 6.97
C LEU A 114 2.21 5.72 5.65
N LEU A 115 1.73 6.31 4.56
CA LEU A 115 1.87 5.70 3.22
C LEU A 115 3.34 5.53 2.84
N LYS A 116 4.16 6.52 3.16
CA LYS A 116 5.60 6.46 2.89
C LYS A 116 6.24 5.27 3.61
N LYS A 117 5.76 4.92 4.80
CA LYS A 117 6.28 3.79 5.56
C LYS A 117 5.76 2.45 5.05
N LEU A 118 4.59 2.43 4.43
CA LEU A 118 4.03 1.22 3.84
C LEU A 118 4.78 0.84 2.56
N PHE A 119 5.18 1.83 1.78
CA PHE A 119 5.94 1.63 0.52
C PHE A 119 7.44 2.00 0.66
#